data_f853fabe7a0e6bed8e6acfb2402e659c
#
_entry.id   f853fabe7a0e6bed8e6acfb2402e659c
#
_cell.length_a   1.000
_cell.length_b   1.000
_cell.length_c   1.000
_cell.angle_alpha   90.00
_cell.angle_beta   90.00
_cell.angle_gamma   90.00
#
_symmetry.space_group_name_H-M   'P 1'
#
loop_
_entity.id
_entity.type
_entity.pdbx_description
1 polymer ?
#
loop_
_entity_poly.entity_id
_entity_poly.type
_entity_poly.pdbx_seq_one_letter_code
_entity_poly.pdbx_strand_id
1 'polypeptide(L)'
;MAATVSQVATGLATRLATISGLRTSTYQPEQLNPPFAFPTLNRIEYHRAFKGGDVVMDWTVNVIVGRYTDRNAFATLDAFLSYSGATSIRAAIEGDKTLGGVCRTLVLPSGANITSLSSADAEFLQIQFQVTVHG
;
A
#
# COMPACT_ATOMS: atom_id res chain seq x y z
N MET A 1 11.48 -20.65 -3.37
CA MET A 1 12.30 -19.44 -3.46
C MET A 1 11.57 -18.28 -2.79
N ALA A 2 12.26 -17.55 -1.95
CA ALA A 2 11.63 -16.44 -1.23
C ALA A 2 11.47 -15.22 -2.14
N ALA A 3 10.39 -14.47 -1.91
CA ALA A 3 10.17 -13.21 -2.62
C ALA A 3 11.22 -12.17 -2.20
N THR A 4 11.66 -11.36 -3.14
CA THR A 4 12.57 -10.25 -2.82
C THR A 4 11.76 -8.99 -2.48
N VAL A 5 12.38 -8.07 -1.75
CA VAL A 5 11.76 -6.80 -1.39
C VAL A 5 11.34 -6.04 -2.66
N SER A 6 12.21 -6.01 -3.66
CA SER A 6 11.93 -5.33 -4.93
C SER A 6 10.73 -5.92 -5.66
N GLN A 7 10.64 -7.25 -5.69
CA GLN A 7 9.51 -7.94 -6.35
C GLN A 7 8.20 -7.64 -5.65
N VAL A 8 8.20 -7.63 -4.31
CA VAL A 8 6.99 -7.34 -3.54
C VAL A 8 6.57 -5.88 -3.73
N ALA A 9 7.52 -4.95 -3.69
CA ALA A 9 7.20 -3.54 -3.92
C ALA A 9 6.57 -3.32 -5.30
N THR A 10 7.15 -3.93 -6.33
CA THR A 10 6.61 -3.84 -7.69
C THR A 10 5.21 -4.45 -7.77
N GLY A 11 5.01 -5.60 -7.13
CA GLY A 11 3.70 -6.27 -7.11
C GLY A 11 2.64 -5.43 -6.42
N LEU A 12 2.98 -4.84 -5.28
CA LEU A 12 2.05 -3.95 -4.57
C LEU A 12 1.69 -2.73 -5.41
N ALA A 13 2.68 -2.09 -6.04
CA ALA A 13 2.41 -0.94 -6.91
C ALA A 13 1.53 -1.33 -8.09
N THR A 14 1.74 -2.51 -8.68
CA THR A 14 0.94 -3.01 -9.78
C THR A 14 -0.52 -3.21 -9.36
N ARG A 15 -0.75 -3.77 -8.17
CA ARG A 15 -2.12 -3.94 -7.66
C ARG A 15 -2.80 -2.61 -7.39
N LEU A 16 -2.06 -1.66 -6.82
CA LEU A 16 -2.60 -0.33 -6.58
C LEU A 16 -2.94 0.40 -7.88
N ALA A 17 -2.18 0.15 -8.93
CA ALA A 17 -2.42 0.76 -10.24
C ALA A 17 -3.72 0.30 -10.88
N THR A 18 -4.36 -0.75 -10.38
CA THR A 18 -5.69 -1.16 -10.85
C THR A 18 -6.80 -0.18 -10.45
N ILE A 19 -6.52 0.70 -9.49
CA ILE A 19 -7.47 1.72 -9.08
C ILE A 19 -7.35 2.90 -10.04
N SER A 20 -8.46 3.20 -10.73
CA SER A 20 -8.50 4.29 -11.69
C SER A 20 -8.24 5.63 -10.99
N GLY A 21 -7.34 6.43 -11.55
CA GLY A 21 -7.02 7.75 -11.03
C GLY A 21 -5.99 7.77 -9.91
N LEU A 22 -5.58 6.61 -9.40
CA LEU A 22 -4.55 6.53 -8.38
C LEU A 22 -3.18 6.38 -9.02
N ARG A 23 -2.27 7.28 -8.69
CA ARG A 23 -0.88 7.19 -9.11
C ARG A 23 -0.11 6.33 -8.14
N THR A 24 0.82 5.53 -8.67
CA THR A 24 1.56 4.59 -7.84
C THR A 24 3.04 4.64 -8.15
N SER A 25 3.85 4.24 -7.17
CA SER A 25 5.29 4.10 -7.31
C SER A 25 5.76 2.98 -6.38
N THR A 26 6.96 2.47 -6.60
CA THR A 26 7.57 1.49 -5.69
C THR A 26 8.32 2.15 -4.53
N TYR A 27 8.42 3.46 -4.54
CA TYR A 27 9.13 4.24 -3.51
C TYR A 27 8.50 5.61 -3.37
N GLN A 28 8.87 6.33 -2.32
CA GLN A 28 8.35 7.68 -2.09
C GLN A 28 8.83 8.63 -3.19
N PRO A 29 7.91 9.34 -3.87
CA PRO A 29 8.29 10.30 -4.90
C PRO A 29 8.80 11.60 -4.30
N GLU A 30 9.56 12.35 -5.09
CA GLU A 30 10.02 13.66 -4.68
C GLU A 30 8.89 14.68 -4.62
N GLN A 31 7.90 14.55 -5.50
CA GLN A 31 6.74 15.41 -5.55
C GLN A 31 5.48 14.61 -5.26
N LEU A 32 4.60 15.19 -4.45
CA LEU A 32 3.33 14.56 -4.12
C LEU A 32 2.24 15.06 -5.05
N ASN A 33 1.74 14.15 -5.88
CA ASN A 33 0.64 14.43 -6.81
C ASN A 33 -0.55 13.56 -6.39
N PRO A 34 -1.41 14.02 -5.45
CA PRO A 34 -2.52 13.20 -4.98
C PRO A 34 -3.57 12.98 -6.08
N PRO A 35 -4.31 11.88 -6.01
CA PRO A 35 -4.09 10.74 -5.12
C PRO A 35 -2.88 9.91 -5.54
N PHE A 36 -2.07 9.50 -4.56
CA PHE A 36 -0.81 8.81 -4.81
C PHE A 36 -0.60 7.73 -3.76
N ALA A 37 -0.06 6.59 -4.16
CA ALA A 37 0.21 5.49 -3.22
C ALA A 37 1.60 4.89 -3.50
N PHE A 38 2.28 4.53 -2.42
CA PHE A 38 3.57 3.86 -2.51
C PHE A 38 3.77 2.95 -1.29
N PRO A 39 4.46 1.80 -1.45
CA PRO A 39 4.74 0.91 -0.32
C PRO A 39 6.03 1.30 0.40
N THR A 40 6.07 1.04 1.70
CA THR A 40 7.26 1.18 2.53
C THR A 40 7.45 -0.10 3.32
N LEU A 41 8.63 -0.69 3.24
CA LEU A 41 8.96 -1.88 4.04
C LEU A 41 9.22 -1.46 5.47
N ASN A 42 8.48 -2.02 6.41
CA ASN A 42 8.68 -1.76 7.83
C ASN A 42 9.61 -2.77 8.46
N ARG A 43 9.45 -4.04 8.06
CA ARG A 43 10.17 -5.12 8.73
C ARG A 43 10.17 -6.35 7.83
N ILE A 44 11.26 -7.11 7.89
CA ILE A 44 11.32 -8.42 7.27
C ILE A 44 11.81 -9.42 8.30
N GLU A 45 11.13 -10.55 8.43
CA GLU A 45 11.52 -11.64 9.30
C GLU A 45 12.01 -12.80 8.46
N TYR A 46 13.19 -13.31 8.82
CA TYR A 46 13.79 -14.44 8.13
C TYR A 46 13.56 -15.70 8.94
N HIS A 47 13.47 -16.82 8.22
CA HIS A 47 13.42 -18.14 8.85
C HIS A 47 12.25 -18.34 9.80
N ARG A 48 11.07 -17.85 9.39
CA ARG A 48 9.83 -18.05 10.17
C ARG A 48 9.46 -19.53 10.27
N ALA A 49 9.83 -20.31 9.24
CA ALA A 49 9.60 -21.75 9.23
C ALA A 49 10.94 -22.49 9.31
N PHE A 50 10.90 -23.74 9.77
CA PHE A 50 12.11 -24.54 9.93
C PHE A 50 12.85 -24.82 8.63
N LYS A 51 12.16 -24.75 7.50
CA LYS A 51 12.75 -25.10 6.19
C LYS A 51 13.64 -24.02 5.60
N GLY A 52 13.79 -22.89 6.20
CA GLY A 52 14.58 -21.80 5.65
C GLY A 52 13.96 -21.24 4.38
N GLY A 53 14.42 -20.07 3.96
CA GLY A 53 13.93 -19.41 2.77
C GLY A 53 12.56 -18.77 2.88
N ASP A 54 11.84 -19.04 3.96
CA ASP A 54 10.57 -18.37 4.23
C ASP A 54 10.84 -17.00 4.83
N VAL A 55 10.15 -15.99 4.29
CA VAL A 55 10.24 -14.65 4.83
C VAL A 55 8.84 -14.11 5.06
N VAL A 56 8.70 -13.27 6.09
CA VAL A 56 7.49 -12.52 6.35
C VAL A 56 7.87 -11.05 6.32
N MET A 57 7.17 -10.29 5.49
CA MET A 57 7.42 -8.86 5.35
C MET A 57 6.22 -8.08 5.84
N ASP A 58 6.48 -7.07 6.68
CA ASP A 58 5.47 -6.11 7.09
C ASP A 58 5.66 -4.85 6.27
N TRP A 59 4.66 -4.53 5.48
CA TRP A 59 4.66 -3.36 4.61
C TRP A 59 3.62 -2.36 5.05
N THR A 60 3.90 -1.09 4.81
CA THR A 60 2.90 -0.02 4.91
C THR A 60 2.67 0.53 3.52
N VAL A 61 1.42 0.51 3.07
CA VAL A 61 1.02 1.21 1.85
C VAL A 61 0.59 2.60 2.25
N ASN A 62 1.37 3.58 1.85
CA ASN A 62 1.10 4.99 2.16
C ASN A 62 0.26 5.57 1.03
N VAL A 63 -0.89 6.13 1.36
CA VAL A 63 -1.79 6.73 0.38
C VAL A 63 -1.96 8.20 0.72
N ILE A 64 -1.55 9.07 -0.21
CA ILE A 64 -1.77 10.50 -0.12
C ILE A 64 -3.06 10.78 -0.87
N VAL A 65 -4.12 11.10 -0.15
CA VAL A 65 -5.48 11.17 -0.70
C VAL A 65 -5.72 12.46 -1.46
N GLY A 66 -5.28 13.58 -0.89
CA GLY A 66 -5.48 14.90 -1.46
C GLY A 66 -5.08 15.96 -0.45
N ARG A 67 -5.27 17.23 -0.80
CA ARG A 67 -4.99 18.30 0.14
C ARG A 67 -5.96 18.22 1.33
N TYR A 68 -5.44 18.45 2.51
CA TYR A 68 -6.23 18.35 3.73
C TYR A 68 -7.45 19.27 3.73
N THR A 69 -7.35 20.43 3.09
CA THR A 69 -8.42 21.42 3.00
C THR A 69 -9.44 21.13 1.89
N ASP A 70 -9.18 20.14 1.04
CA ASP A 70 -10.09 19.78 -0.05
C ASP A 70 -11.24 18.94 0.49
N ARG A 71 -12.47 19.41 0.27
CA ARG A 71 -13.67 18.66 0.69
C ARG A 71 -13.75 17.28 0.06
N ASN A 72 -13.30 17.15 -1.18
CA ASN A 72 -13.34 15.89 -1.89
C ASN A 72 -12.34 14.88 -1.35
N ALA A 73 -11.33 15.33 -0.61
CA ALA A 73 -10.33 14.43 -0.04
C ALA A 73 -10.96 13.44 0.93
N PHE A 74 -11.92 13.87 1.74
CA PHE A 74 -12.58 12.98 2.70
C PHE A 74 -13.50 11.96 2.00
N ALA A 75 -14.16 12.37 0.92
CA ALA A 75 -14.95 11.43 0.13
C ALA A 75 -14.05 10.38 -0.55
N THR A 76 -12.91 10.81 -1.06
CA THR A 76 -11.91 9.91 -1.66
C THR A 76 -11.33 8.98 -0.61
N LEU A 77 -11.06 9.49 0.59
CA LEU A 77 -10.59 8.68 1.72
C LEU A 77 -11.59 7.58 2.05
N ASP A 78 -12.87 7.94 2.13
CA ASP A 78 -13.93 6.97 2.41
C ASP A 78 -13.97 5.87 1.35
N ALA A 79 -13.83 6.23 0.08
CA ALA A 79 -13.81 5.26 -1.02
C ALA A 79 -12.60 4.32 -0.91
N PHE A 80 -11.42 4.84 -0.55
CA PHE A 80 -10.22 4.02 -0.36
C PHE A 80 -10.34 3.08 0.83
N LEU A 81 -11.06 3.49 1.87
CA LEU A 81 -11.25 2.69 3.08
C LEU A 81 -12.36 1.64 2.94
N SER A 82 -13.15 1.69 1.88
CA SER A 82 -14.25 0.75 1.70
C SER A 82 -13.74 -0.69 1.63
N TYR A 83 -14.52 -1.62 2.14
CA TYR A 83 -14.17 -3.04 2.12
C TYR A 83 -14.09 -3.58 0.69
N SER A 84 -14.93 -3.11 -0.18
CA SER A 84 -15.01 -3.57 -1.56
C SER A 84 -15.30 -2.40 -2.49
N GLY A 85 -15.21 -2.64 -3.78
CA GLY A 85 -15.47 -1.63 -4.80
C GLY A 85 -14.23 -1.31 -5.61
N ALA A 86 -14.40 -0.55 -6.69
CA ALA A 86 -13.34 -0.28 -7.66
C ALA A 86 -12.23 0.59 -7.08
N THR A 87 -12.50 1.36 -6.03
CA THR A 87 -11.51 2.24 -5.39
C THR A 87 -11.03 1.74 -4.04
N SER A 88 -11.48 0.56 -3.60
CA SER A 88 -11.04 -0.02 -2.33
C SER A 88 -9.58 -0.45 -2.40
N ILE A 89 -8.76 0.10 -1.53
CA ILE A 89 -7.34 -0.28 -1.43
C ILE A 89 -7.23 -1.75 -1.00
N ARG A 90 -8.04 -2.16 -0.02
CA ARG A 90 -8.04 -3.55 0.43
C ARG A 90 -8.38 -4.51 -0.71
N ALA A 91 -9.45 -4.21 -1.45
CA ALA A 91 -9.86 -5.07 -2.55
C ALA A 91 -8.81 -5.12 -3.66
N ALA A 92 -8.15 -4.01 -3.95
CA ALA A 92 -7.09 -3.98 -4.96
C ALA A 92 -5.90 -4.83 -4.53
N ILE A 93 -5.43 -4.68 -3.30
CA ILE A 93 -4.28 -5.42 -2.79
C ILE A 93 -4.60 -6.91 -2.67
N GLU A 94 -5.74 -7.24 -2.05
CA GLU A 94 -6.10 -8.64 -1.83
C GLU A 94 -6.74 -9.31 -3.05
N GLY A 95 -6.92 -8.56 -4.13
CA GLY A 95 -7.43 -9.11 -5.39
C GLY A 95 -6.48 -10.13 -6.02
N ASP A 96 -5.20 -10.05 -5.72
CA ASP A 96 -4.22 -11.07 -6.09
C ASP A 96 -3.25 -11.26 -4.92
N LYS A 97 -3.54 -12.23 -4.09
CA LYS A 97 -2.78 -12.47 -2.85
C LYS A 97 -1.39 -13.02 -3.09
N THR A 98 -1.09 -13.41 -4.32
CA THR A 98 0.23 -13.92 -4.66
C THR A 98 1.09 -12.88 -5.39
N LEU A 99 0.53 -11.72 -5.70
CA LEU A 99 1.19 -10.66 -6.47
C LEU A 99 1.78 -11.19 -7.78
N GLY A 100 0.97 -11.95 -8.51
CA GLY A 100 1.40 -12.55 -9.77
C GLY A 100 2.36 -13.72 -9.61
N GLY A 101 2.34 -14.38 -8.45
CA GLY A 101 3.21 -15.52 -8.17
C GLY A 101 4.49 -15.15 -7.43
N VAL A 102 4.64 -13.89 -7.03
CA VAL A 102 5.85 -13.40 -6.34
C VAL A 102 5.91 -13.94 -4.91
N CYS A 103 4.77 -14.01 -4.22
CA CYS A 103 4.70 -14.46 -2.83
C CYS A 103 3.68 -15.57 -2.68
N ARG A 104 3.67 -16.21 -1.50
CA ARG A 104 2.68 -17.27 -1.24
C ARG A 104 1.32 -16.71 -0.94
N THR A 105 1.24 -15.70 -0.10
CA THR A 105 -0.02 -15.03 0.23
C THR A 105 0.29 -13.70 0.89
N LEU A 106 -0.73 -12.85 0.94
CA LEU A 106 -0.67 -11.60 1.68
C LEU A 106 -2.02 -11.31 2.31
N VAL A 107 -2.02 -10.47 3.31
CA VAL A 107 -3.25 -9.99 3.94
C VAL A 107 -3.09 -8.51 4.29
N LEU A 108 -4.18 -7.76 4.13
CA LEU A 108 -4.25 -6.35 4.52
C LEU A 108 -5.24 -6.25 5.69
N PRO A 109 -4.75 -6.38 6.93
CA PRO A 109 -5.65 -6.45 8.08
C PRO A 109 -6.23 -5.12 8.52
N SER A 110 -5.58 -3.99 8.21
CA SER A 110 -6.06 -2.71 8.71
C SER A 110 -5.57 -1.53 7.90
N GLY A 111 -6.38 -0.46 7.92
CA GLY A 111 -5.94 0.87 7.55
C GLY A 111 -5.91 1.72 8.81
N ALA A 112 -4.86 2.52 8.97
CA ALA A 112 -4.65 3.26 10.21
C ALA A 112 -3.85 4.54 9.95
N ASN A 113 -3.61 5.30 11.02
CA ASN A 113 -2.80 6.51 10.97
C ASN A 113 -3.32 7.53 9.95
N ILE A 114 -4.64 7.73 9.96
CA ILE A 114 -5.27 8.77 9.15
C ILE A 114 -4.85 10.11 9.75
N THR A 115 -4.02 10.84 9.02
CA THR A 115 -3.38 12.04 9.56
C THR A 115 -3.06 13.01 8.44
N SER A 116 -2.57 14.19 8.80
CA SER A 116 -2.05 15.12 7.82
C SER A 116 -0.55 14.90 7.61
N LEU A 117 -0.11 15.09 6.37
CA LEU A 117 1.29 15.08 6.00
C LEU A 117 1.64 16.45 5.46
N SER A 118 2.59 17.13 6.09
CA SER A 118 3.07 18.41 5.63
C SER A 118 4.19 18.21 4.62
N SER A 119 4.07 18.84 3.47
CA SER A 119 5.10 18.81 2.44
C SER A 119 5.14 20.15 1.73
N ALA A 120 6.31 20.76 1.64
CA ALA A 120 6.51 22.10 1.09
C ALA A 120 5.53 23.09 1.74
N ASP A 121 4.60 23.66 0.97
CA ASP A 121 3.67 24.68 1.49
C ASP A 121 2.26 24.13 1.67
N ALA A 122 2.09 22.80 1.66
CA ALA A 122 0.77 22.20 1.70
C ALA A 122 0.68 21.07 2.71
N GLU A 123 -0.51 20.87 3.27
CA GLU A 123 -0.83 19.70 4.07
C GLU A 123 -1.69 18.76 3.25
N PHE A 124 -1.36 17.47 3.31
CA PHE A 124 -2.08 16.43 2.60
C PHE A 124 -2.71 15.47 3.59
N LEU A 125 -3.88 14.96 3.22
CA LEU A 125 -4.53 13.90 3.97
C LEU A 125 -3.89 12.58 3.59
N GLN A 126 -3.39 11.84 4.58
CA GLN A 126 -2.68 10.60 4.39
C GLN A 126 -3.35 9.48 5.17
N ILE A 127 -3.32 8.28 4.60
CA ILE A 127 -3.71 7.07 5.31
C ILE A 127 -2.66 5.99 5.06
N GLN A 128 -2.46 5.12 6.04
CA GLN A 128 -1.52 4.01 5.94
C GLN A 128 -2.27 2.69 6.09
N PHE A 129 -2.04 1.79 5.15
CA PHE A 129 -2.58 0.43 5.21
C PHE A 129 -1.45 -0.54 5.57
N GLN A 130 -1.72 -1.40 6.52
CA GLN A 130 -0.77 -2.44 6.91
C GLN A 130 -0.96 -3.65 6.02
N VAL A 131 0.13 -4.18 5.48
CA VAL A 131 0.10 -5.38 4.63
C VAL A 131 1.15 -6.35 5.14
N THR A 132 0.74 -7.59 5.37
CA THR A 132 1.65 -8.66 5.74
C THR A 132 1.80 -9.60 4.56
N VAL A 133 3.03 -9.82 4.12
CA VAL A 133 3.35 -10.64 2.95
C VAL A 133 4.12 -11.86 3.41
N HIS A 134 3.64 -13.04 3.04
CA HIS A 134 4.30 -14.31 3.29
C HIS A 134 4.96 -14.80 2.00
N GLY A 135 6.27 -14.67 1.97
CA GLY A 135 7.05 -15.02 0.78
C GLY A 135 7.54 -16.45 0.70
#